data_747b596933232c16a785020a3276c2fe
#
_entry.id   747b596933232c16a785020a3276c2fe
#
_cell.length_a   1.000
_cell.length_b   1.000
_cell.length_c   1.000
_cell.angle_alpha   90.00
_cell.angle_beta   90.00
_cell.angle_gamma   90.00
#
_symmetry.space_group_name_H-M   'P 1'
#
loop_
_entity.id
_entity.type
_entity.pdbx_description
1 polymer ?
#
loop_
_entity_poly.entity_id
_entity_poly.type
_entity_poly.pdbx_seq_one_letter_code
_entity_poly.pdbx_strand_id
1 'polypeptide(L)'
;MIEPNGGKKALGGMLGFTLNRELGAADDLTVELCDCVPENIKASRIELRIDGCIEFSGIIDEAVTYENSGGRAAVLYARSTAGILLDNEAKPVDYKNADSALIAKNHIEPFGLECICEDNGEYTDMSIYKGVSHWQVIKSFCRRCYGSEPYVNGEGKVVLCERDSSDELCFDNGGGIEYSSAVVNKKYFRLISSVHTKAAGREEYDIEDTNELAEEYGITRRRYVDGESLGCDYGRQMIDSGNYKSLDVRISTPSFIRCPLKRKCSVRLNSGEKLCGLRCVKIKLSLGRQGFETVVTMTGKIGGR
;
A
#
# COMPACT_ATOMS: atom_id res chain seq x y z
N MET A 1 19.46 -6.37 11.73
CA MET A 1 19.00 -7.76 11.63
C MET A 1 18.58 -8.25 13.01
N ILE A 2 17.51 -8.99 13.11
CA ILE A 2 17.03 -9.60 14.37
C ILE A 2 17.12 -11.10 14.20
N GLU A 3 17.93 -11.76 15.03
CA GLU A 3 18.09 -13.21 15.01
C GLU A 3 16.85 -13.93 15.58
N PRO A 4 16.64 -15.23 15.28
CA PRO A 4 15.49 -15.99 15.80
C PRO A 4 15.41 -16.04 17.34
N ASN A 5 16.53 -15.89 18.04
CA ASN A 5 16.63 -15.80 19.51
C ASN A 5 16.34 -14.40 20.06
N GLY A 6 15.97 -13.42 19.21
CA GLY A 6 15.69 -12.03 19.57
C GLY A 6 16.93 -11.13 19.66
N GLY A 7 18.14 -11.66 19.42
CA GLY A 7 19.37 -10.86 19.38
C GLY A 7 19.33 -9.84 18.22
N LYS A 8 19.73 -8.59 18.49
CA LYS A 8 19.85 -7.55 17.47
C LYS A 8 21.29 -7.37 17.05
N LYS A 9 21.56 -7.45 15.75
CA LYS A 9 22.88 -7.23 15.16
C LYS A 9 22.79 -6.14 14.09
N ALA A 10 23.64 -5.10 14.20
CA ALA A 10 23.81 -4.14 13.14
C ALA A 10 24.49 -4.82 11.92
N LEU A 11 23.99 -4.57 10.72
CA LEU A 11 24.68 -4.95 9.51
C LEU A 11 25.65 -3.84 9.15
N GLY A 12 26.94 -4.18 9.06
CA GLY A 12 27.98 -3.27 8.56
C GLY A 12 28.12 -3.38 7.03
N GLY A 13 28.92 -2.48 6.44
CA GLY A 13 29.27 -2.56 5.01
C GLY A 13 28.10 -2.31 4.06
N MET A 14 27.05 -1.60 4.48
CA MET A 14 25.92 -1.28 3.61
C MET A 14 26.37 -0.33 2.49
N LEU A 15 26.21 -0.75 1.24
CA LEU A 15 26.47 0.03 0.03
C LEU A 15 25.25 0.84 -0.39
N GLY A 16 24.07 0.30 -0.14
CA GLY A 16 22.82 0.92 -0.51
C GLY A 16 21.62 0.07 -0.12
N PHE A 17 20.44 0.65 -0.28
CA PHE A 17 19.17 -0.07 -0.14
C PHE A 17 18.10 0.50 -1.08
N THR A 18 17.10 -0.31 -1.34
CA THR A 18 15.84 0.11 -1.96
C THR A 18 14.69 -0.44 -1.14
N LEU A 19 13.82 0.43 -0.66
CA LEU A 19 12.56 0.10 0.02
C LEU A 19 11.39 0.54 -0.85
N ASN A 20 10.52 -0.40 -1.22
CA ASN A 20 9.25 -0.12 -1.89
C ASN A 20 8.10 -0.39 -0.93
N ARG A 21 7.17 0.55 -0.84
CA ARG A 21 5.95 0.47 -0.05
C ARG A 21 4.76 0.78 -0.93
N GLU A 22 3.71 -0.03 -0.82
CA GLU A 22 2.50 0.16 -1.63
C GLU A 22 1.26 -0.31 -0.86
N LEU A 23 0.15 0.44 -0.99
CA LEU A 23 -1.12 0.03 -0.39
C LEU A 23 -1.57 -1.33 -0.91
N GLY A 24 -1.98 -2.19 0.00
CA GLY A 24 -2.51 -3.53 -0.31
C GLY A 24 -1.49 -4.56 -0.78
N ALA A 25 -0.19 -4.25 -0.73
CA ALA A 25 0.91 -5.17 -1.03
C ALA A 25 1.83 -5.34 0.18
N ALA A 26 2.67 -6.37 0.17
CA ALA A 26 3.80 -6.43 1.08
C ALA A 26 4.85 -5.43 0.62
N ASP A 27 5.39 -4.65 1.56
CA ASP A 27 6.56 -3.83 1.28
C ASP A 27 7.76 -4.74 1.00
N ASP A 28 8.66 -4.33 0.13
CA ASP A 28 9.91 -5.02 -0.13
C ASP A 28 11.13 -4.14 0.18
N LEU A 29 12.15 -4.76 0.74
CA LEU A 29 13.43 -4.14 1.05
C LEU A 29 14.56 -4.95 0.41
N THR A 30 15.35 -4.31 -0.43
CA THR A 30 16.61 -4.84 -0.94
C THR A 30 17.76 -4.09 -0.28
N VAL A 31 18.74 -4.81 0.28
CA VAL A 31 19.94 -4.23 0.90
C VAL A 31 21.18 -4.80 0.25
N GLU A 32 22.08 -3.94 -0.20
CA GLU A 32 23.38 -4.30 -0.78
C GLU A 32 24.47 -4.10 0.28
N LEU A 33 25.31 -5.14 0.48
CA LEU A 33 26.37 -5.18 1.49
C LEU A 33 27.72 -5.51 0.82
N CYS A 34 28.81 -4.91 1.33
CA CYS A 34 30.17 -5.35 1.00
C CYS A 34 30.88 -5.83 2.27
N ASP A 35 31.83 -6.76 2.11
CA ASP A 35 32.77 -7.27 3.13
C ASP A 35 32.16 -7.83 4.44
N CYS A 36 30.85 -7.76 4.58
CA CYS A 36 30.09 -8.17 5.77
C CYS A 36 28.98 -9.15 5.39
N VAL A 37 29.34 -10.26 4.70
CA VAL A 37 28.38 -11.32 4.44
C VAL A 37 28.22 -12.12 5.72
N PRO A 38 27.05 -12.15 6.35
CA PRO A 38 26.82 -13.03 7.46
C PRO A 38 26.88 -14.47 6.96
N GLU A 39 27.89 -15.24 7.38
CA GLU A 39 28.11 -16.62 6.94
C GLU A 39 26.95 -17.58 7.23
N ASN A 40 26.05 -17.17 8.12
CA ASN A 40 24.86 -17.93 8.52
C ASN A 40 23.67 -16.99 8.74
N ILE A 41 23.14 -16.41 7.68
CA ILE A 41 21.82 -15.74 7.78
C ILE A 41 20.78 -16.85 7.92
N LYS A 42 20.35 -17.16 9.15
CA LYS A 42 19.12 -17.90 9.36
C LYS A 42 17.96 -16.97 9.00
N ALA A 43 16.83 -17.53 8.52
CA ALA A 43 15.61 -16.76 8.26
C ALA A 43 15.30 -15.90 9.49
N SER A 44 15.64 -14.63 9.43
CA SER A 44 15.61 -13.68 10.53
C SER A 44 14.87 -12.42 10.09
N ARG A 45 14.43 -11.65 11.08
CA ARG A 45 13.82 -10.36 10.82
C ARG A 45 14.89 -9.31 10.53
N ILE A 46 14.52 -8.31 9.73
CA ILE A 46 15.36 -7.16 9.42
C ILE A 46 14.58 -5.88 9.70
N GLU A 47 15.25 -4.90 10.30
CA GLU A 47 14.75 -3.54 10.47
C GLU A 47 15.65 -2.57 9.69
N LEU A 48 15.04 -1.65 8.94
CA LEU A 48 15.71 -0.47 8.40
C LEU A 48 15.37 0.72 9.28
N ARG A 49 16.40 1.41 9.76
CA ARG A 49 16.25 2.64 10.55
C ARG A 49 16.89 3.81 9.83
N ILE A 50 16.18 4.95 9.80
CA ILE A 50 16.68 6.22 9.28
C ILE A 50 16.45 7.26 10.37
N ASP A 51 17.50 7.95 10.77
CA ASP A 51 17.48 8.95 11.85
C ASP A 51 16.86 8.40 13.16
N GLY A 52 17.16 7.14 13.49
CA GLY A 52 16.68 6.47 14.68
C GLY A 52 15.27 5.90 14.61
N CYS A 53 14.47 6.28 13.62
CA CYS A 53 13.10 5.77 13.42
C CYS A 53 13.09 4.51 12.56
N ILE A 54 12.21 3.57 12.88
CA ILE A 54 12.01 2.35 12.09
C ILE A 54 11.19 2.71 10.85
N GLU A 55 11.80 2.56 9.67
CA GLU A 55 11.13 2.77 8.39
C GLU A 55 10.66 1.45 7.77
N PHE A 56 11.24 0.33 8.16
CA PHE A 56 10.82 -0.99 7.71
C PHE A 56 11.11 -2.04 8.78
N SER A 57 10.18 -2.97 8.93
CA SER A 57 10.34 -4.20 9.72
C SER A 57 9.76 -5.38 8.94
N GLY A 58 10.56 -6.42 8.75
CA GLY A 58 10.14 -7.55 7.91
C GLY A 58 10.99 -8.80 8.11
N ILE A 59 10.80 -9.76 7.22
CA ILE A 59 11.51 -11.04 7.17
C ILE A 59 12.44 -11.08 5.97
N ILE A 60 13.62 -11.69 6.14
CA ILE A 60 14.54 -11.95 5.04
C ILE A 60 14.05 -13.20 4.33
N ASP A 61 13.70 -13.05 3.04
CA ASP A 61 13.28 -14.15 2.18
C ASP A 61 14.47 -14.79 1.47
N GLU A 62 15.45 -13.97 1.05
CA GLU A 62 16.59 -14.44 0.27
C GLU A 62 17.86 -13.68 0.63
N ALA A 63 18.99 -14.38 0.61
CA ALA A 63 20.32 -13.83 0.74
C ALA A 63 21.20 -14.36 -0.36
N VAL A 64 21.65 -13.49 -1.25
CA VAL A 64 22.54 -13.83 -2.37
C VAL A 64 23.95 -13.34 -2.05
N THR A 65 24.93 -14.23 -2.11
CA THR A 65 26.34 -13.89 -1.91
C THR A 65 27.08 -13.93 -3.23
N TYR A 66 27.84 -12.88 -3.49
CA TYR A 66 28.75 -12.78 -4.63
C TYR A 66 30.20 -12.82 -4.12
N GLU A 67 31.01 -13.64 -4.78
CA GLU A 67 32.47 -13.71 -4.53
C GLU A 67 33.21 -13.66 -5.86
N ASN A 68 34.11 -12.69 -5.97
CA ASN A 68 34.94 -12.53 -7.17
C ASN A 68 36.33 -11.99 -6.78
N SER A 69 37.21 -11.76 -7.74
CA SER A 69 38.56 -11.23 -7.48
C SER A 69 38.59 -9.85 -6.86
N GLY A 70 37.47 -9.11 -6.85
CA GLY A 70 37.33 -7.80 -6.20
C GLY A 70 36.83 -7.86 -4.75
N GLY A 71 36.49 -9.06 -4.24
CA GLY A 71 36.00 -9.24 -2.87
C GLY A 71 34.64 -9.96 -2.78
N ARG A 72 34.04 -9.85 -1.62
CA ARG A 72 32.73 -10.47 -1.32
C ARG A 72 31.66 -9.38 -1.17
N ALA A 73 30.49 -9.64 -1.72
CA ALA A 73 29.31 -8.80 -1.58
C ALA A 73 28.07 -9.67 -1.32
N ALA A 74 27.04 -9.09 -0.74
CA ALA A 74 25.76 -9.77 -0.58
C ALA A 74 24.61 -8.83 -0.90
N VAL A 75 23.51 -9.44 -1.37
CA VAL A 75 22.21 -8.76 -1.48
C VAL A 75 21.21 -9.51 -0.64
N LEU A 76 20.51 -8.79 0.23
CA LEU A 76 19.42 -9.31 1.04
C LEU A 76 18.11 -8.81 0.45
N TYR A 77 17.17 -9.74 0.26
CA TYR A 77 15.79 -9.45 -0.12
C TYR A 77 14.88 -9.76 1.07
N ALA A 78 14.05 -8.80 1.44
CA ALA A 78 13.14 -8.93 2.57
C ALA A 78 11.76 -8.39 2.20
N ARG A 79 10.71 -9.01 2.76
CA ARG A 79 9.35 -8.50 2.71
C ARG A 79 8.90 -8.07 4.10
N SER A 80 7.97 -7.08 4.16
CA SER A 80 7.31 -6.70 5.41
C SER A 80 6.54 -7.89 6.01
N THR A 81 6.07 -7.74 7.24
CA THR A 81 5.31 -8.79 7.93
C THR A 81 4.06 -9.25 7.17
N ALA A 82 3.54 -8.46 6.23
CA ALA A 82 2.49 -8.89 5.30
C ALA A 82 2.91 -10.13 4.48
N GLY A 83 4.21 -10.35 4.25
CA GLY A 83 4.73 -11.56 3.60
C GLY A 83 4.28 -12.84 4.31
N ILE A 84 4.32 -12.87 5.64
CA ILE A 84 3.83 -14.00 6.44
C ILE A 84 2.36 -14.28 6.16
N LEU A 85 1.54 -13.22 6.08
CA LEU A 85 0.09 -13.33 5.86
C LEU A 85 -0.24 -13.70 4.40
N LEU A 86 0.65 -13.39 3.46
CA LEU A 86 0.52 -13.78 2.05
C LEU A 86 0.83 -15.25 1.83
N ASP A 87 1.84 -15.77 2.52
CA ASP A 87 2.36 -17.13 2.34
C ASP A 87 1.53 -18.18 3.07
N ASN A 88 0.63 -17.78 3.97
CA ASN A 88 -0.20 -18.68 4.75
C ASN A 88 -1.67 -18.63 4.29
N GLU A 89 -2.22 -19.83 4.00
CA GLU A 89 -3.60 -20.01 3.59
C GLU A 89 -4.53 -19.88 4.79
N ALA A 90 -5.61 -19.10 4.64
CA ALA A 90 -6.65 -18.98 5.64
C ALA A 90 -7.59 -20.19 5.61
N LYS A 91 -8.02 -20.64 6.78
CA LYS A 91 -9.00 -21.73 6.89
C LYS A 91 -10.32 -21.30 6.24
N PRO A 92 -10.92 -22.10 5.35
CA PRO A 92 -12.24 -21.83 4.80
C PRO A 92 -13.30 -21.70 5.90
N VAL A 93 -14.04 -20.61 5.89
CA VAL A 93 -15.08 -20.31 6.87
C VAL A 93 -16.03 -19.24 6.35
N ASP A 94 -17.29 -19.30 6.79
CA ASP A 94 -18.28 -18.25 6.57
C ASP A 94 -18.39 -17.38 7.82
N TYR A 95 -18.05 -16.12 7.71
CA TYR A 95 -18.25 -15.14 8.76
C TYR A 95 -19.58 -14.41 8.57
N LYS A 96 -20.33 -14.31 9.66
CA LYS A 96 -21.49 -13.43 9.79
C LYS A 96 -21.09 -12.24 10.66
N ASN A 97 -21.34 -11.02 10.15
CA ASN A 97 -21.01 -9.79 10.83
C ASN A 97 -19.53 -9.73 11.28
N ALA A 98 -18.59 -10.08 10.38
CA ALA A 98 -17.16 -9.94 10.67
C ALA A 98 -16.83 -8.47 10.90
N ASP A 99 -16.21 -8.18 12.04
CA ASP A 99 -15.65 -6.88 12.39
C ASP A 99 -14.12 -6.90 12.40
N SER A 100 -13.51 -5.76 12.62
CA SER A 100 -12.05 -5.62 12.67
C SER A 100 -11.41 -6.47 13.78
N ALA A 101 -12.08 -6.63 14.92
CA ALA A 101 -11.56 -7.42 16.03
C ALA A 101 -11.53 -8.91 15.69
N LEU A 102 -12.58 -9.43 15.05
CA LEU A 102 -12.63 -10.81 14.58
C LEU A 102 -11.57 -11.11 13.52
N ILE A 103 -11.39 -10.16 12.58
CA ILE A 103 -10.35 -10.27 11.53
C ILE A 103 -8.95 -10.25 12.15
N ALA A 104 -8.66 -9.33 13.07
CA ALA A 104 -7.37 -9.27 13.75
C ALA A 104 -7.07 -10.56 14.50
N LYS A 105 -8.03 -11.05 15.32
CA LYS A 105 -7.91 -12.25 16.13
C LYS A 105 -7.64 -13.51 15.31
N ASN A 106 -8.28 -13.65 14.13
CA ASN A 106 -8.21 -14.89 13.35
C ASN A 106 -7.13 -14.85 12.25
N HIS A 107 -6.72 -13.67 11.80
CA HIS A 107 -5.87 -13.55 10.62
C HIS A 107 -4.56 -12.77 10.84
N ILE A 108 -4.38 -12.09 11.99
CA ILE A 108 -3.19 -11.28 12.27
C ILE A 108 -2.48 -11.77 13.54
N GLU A 109 -3.20 -11.82 14.66
CA GLU A 109 -2.65 -12.18 15.98
C GLU A 109 -2.04 -13.60 16.05
N PRO A 110 -2.58 -14.63 15.33
CA PRO A 110 -1.99 -15.98 15.35
C PRO A 110 -0.54 -16.01 14.83
N PHE A 111 -0.13 -14.98 14.06
CA PHE A 111 1.24 -14.83 13.55
C PHE A 111 2.12 -13.95 14.44
N GLY A 112 1.65 -13.57 15.62
CA GLY A 112 2.36 -12.67 16.54
C GLY A 112 2.49 -11.24 16.02
N LEU A 113 1.56 -10.81 15.15
CA LEU A 113 1.54 -9.48 14.56
C LEU A 113 0.52 -8.59 15.29
N GLU A 114 0.83 -7.29 15.35
CA GLU A 114 -0.07 -6.28 15.89
C GLU A 114 -0.94 -5.68 14.80
N CYS A 115 -2.15 -5.27 15.20
CA CYS A 115 -3.14 -4.64 14.33
C CYS A 115 -3.45 -3.21 14.80
N ILE A 116 -3.61 -2.29 13.85
CA ILE A 116 -4.11 -0.93 14.06
C ILE A 116 -5.43 -0.80 13.30
N CYS A 117 -6.50 -0.46 14.03
CA CYS A 117 -7.78 -0.10 13.48
C CYS A 117 -8.41 1.00 14.36
N GLU A 118 -8.58 2.19 13.80
CA GLU A 118 -9.12 3.35 14.52
C GLU A 118 -10.64 3.52 14.32
N ASP A 119 -11.23 2.70 13.43
CA ASP A 119 -12.66 2.63 13.19
C ASP A 119 -13.13 1.18 13.35
N ASN A 120 -13.89 0.93 14.43
CA ASN A 120 -14.33 -0.41 14.83
C ASN A 120 -15.85 -0.64 14.65
N GLY A 121 -16.55 0.28 14.00
CA GLY A 121 -18.01 0.24 13.85
C GLY A 121 -18.51 -0.54 12.65
N GLU A 122 -17.64 -0.83 11.69
CA GLU A 122 -18.01 -1.47 10.43
C GLU A 122 -17.92 -2.99 10.53
N TYR A 123 -18.88 -3.66 9.91
CA TYR A 123 -18.92 -5.13 9.81
C TYR A 123 -19.43 -5.58 8.45
N THR A 124 -19.11 -6.82 8.08
CA THR A 124 -19.55 -7.42 6.81
C THR A 124 -19.69 -8.93 6.92
N ASP A 125 -20.61 -9.49 6.15
CA ASP A 125 -20.65 -10.93 5.89
C ASP A 125 -19.58 -11.27 4.84
N MET A 126 -18.82 -12.33 5.07
CA MET A 126 -17.81 -12.76 4.10
C MET A 126 -17.53 -14.26 4.18
N SER A 127 -17.37 -14.87 3.00
CA SER A 127 -16.97 -16.28 2.86
C SER A 127 -15.50 -16.36 2.45
N ILE A 128 -14.77 -17.21 3.15
CA ILE A 128 -13.38 -17.53 2.84
C ILE A 128 -13.35 -18.91 2.18
N TYR A 129 -12.85 -18.94 0.95
CA TYR A 129 -12.71 -20.17 0.19
C TYR A 129 -11.29 -20.73 0.31
N LYS A 130 -11.15 -22.02 -0.04
CA LYS A 130 -9.85 -22.68 -0.11
C LYS A 130 -8.90 -21.95 -1.07
N GLY A 131 -7.62 -21.82 -0.69
CA GLY A 131 -6.59 -21.16 -1.50
C GLY A 131 -6.50 -19.65 -1.29
N VAL A 132 -7.29 -19.07 -0.37
CA VAL A 132 -7.24 -17.64 -0.03
C VAL A 132 -6.23 -17.44 1.10
N SER A 133 -5.28 -16.52 0.93
CA SER A 133 -4.31 -16.19 1.98
C SER A 133 -4.92 -15.29 3.06
N HIS A 134 -4.32 -15.28 4.27
CA HIS A 134 -4.75 -14.36 5.33
C HIS A 134 -4.72 -12.90 4.88
N TRP A 135 -3.71 -12.48 4.10
CA TRP A 135 -3.64 -11.13 3.55
C TRP A 135 -4.79 -10.80 2.60
N GLN A 136 -5.20 -11.76 1.75
CA GLN A 136 -6.36 -11.59 0.86
C GLN A 136 -7.67 -11.43 1.63
N VAL A 137 -7.85 -12.17 2.75
CA VAL A 137 -9.00 -11.99 3.65
C VAL A 137 -9.04 -10.57 4.20
N ILE A 138 -7.91 -10.11 4.75
CA ILE A 138 -7.76 -8.75 5.31
C ILE A 138 -8.06 -7.69 4.24
N LYS A 139 -7.51 -7.84 3.03
CA LYS A 139 -7.80 -6.93 1.91
C LYS A 139 -9.28 -6.91 1.56
N SER A 140 -9.92 -8.06 1.47
CA SER A 140 -11.34 -8.16 1.17
C SER A 140 -12.20 -7.46 2.22
N PHE A 141 -11.88 -7.66 3.50
CA PHE A 141 -12.53 -6.98 4.62
C PHE A 141 -12.37 -5.47 4.54
N CYS A 142 -11.13 -4.96 4.42
CA CYS A 142 -10.87 -3.51 4.38
C CYS A 142 -11.55 -2.83 3.19
N ARG A 143 -11.59 -3.48 2.02
CA ARG A 143 -12.30 -2.95 0.86
C ARG A 143 -13.79 -2.83 1.08
N ARG A 144 -14.42 -3.82 1.75
CA ARG A 144 -15.86 -3.83 2.00
C ARG A 144 -16.26 -2.83 3.08
N CYS A 145 -15.54 -2.82 4.21
CA CYS A 145 -15.89 -1.99 5.36
C CYS A 145 -15.38 -0.55 5.23
N TYR A 146 -14.17 -0.35 4.67
CA TYR A 146 -13.51 0.97 4.67
C TYR A 146 -13.29 1.54 3.26
N GLY A 147 -13.64 0.82 2.20
CA GLY A 147 -13.38 1.24 0.82
C GLY A 147 -11.89 1.44 0.51
N SER A 148 -10.99 0.90 1.34
CA SER A 148 -9.55 1.13 1.28
C SER A 148 -8.73 -0.16 1.35
N GLU A 149 -7.44 -0.05 0.99
CA GLU A 149 -6.50 -1.16 1.10
C GLU A 149 -5.79 -1.13 2.46
N PRO A 150 -5.53 -2.30 3.09
CA PRO A 150 -4.65 -2.39 4.24
C PRO A 150 -3.20 -2.16 3.83
N TYR A 151 -2.35 -1.89 4.81
CA TYR A 151 -0.90 -1.82 4.62
C TYR A 151 -0.16 -2.20 5.90
N VAL A 152 1.15 -2.37 5.82
CA VAL A 152 2.01 -2.56 7.00
C VAL A 152 2.79 -1.27 7.22
N ASN A 153 2.80 -0.75 8.44
CA ASN A 153 3.59 0.43 8.77
C ASN A 153 5.09 0.08 8.97
N GLY A 154 5.93 1.10 9.17
CA GLY A 154 7.38 0.90 9.36
C GLY A 154 7.71 -0.02 10.53
N GLU A 155 6.89 -0.04 11.58
CA GLU A 155 7.09 -0.89 12.75
C GLU A 155 6.67 -2.35 12.53
N GLY A 156 6.09 -2.69 11.39
CA GLY A 156 5.62 -4.03 11.06
C GLY A 156 4.20 -4.34 11.52
N LYS A 157 3.42 -3.32 11.94
CA LYS A 157 2.02 -3.48 12.35
C LYS A 157 1.11 -3.43 11.13
N VAL A 158 0.08 -4.28 11.13
CA VAL A 158 -0.95 -4.30 10.07
C VAL A 158 -1.97 -3.20 10.33
N VAL A 159 -2.11 -2.26 9.40
CA VAL A 159 -3.07 -1.16 9.48
C VAL A 159 -4.29 -1.50 8.63
N LEU A 160 -5.44 -1.72 9.26
CA LEU A 160 -6.72 -1.97 8.61
C LEU A 160 -7.41 -0.66 8.25
N CYS A 161 -7.56 0.20 9.25
CA CYS A 161 -8.15 1.52 9.12
C CYS A 161 -7.41 2.52 10.00
N GLU A 162 -7.18 3.70 9.47
CA GLU A 162 -6.54 4.82 10.15
C GLU A 162 -7.32 6.09 9.83
N ARG A 163 -7.49 6.95 10.82
CA ARG A 163 -8.13 8.25 10.61
C ARG A 163 -7.29 9.13 9.71
N ASP A 164 -7.97 9.89 8.89
CA ASP A 164 -7.33 10.88 8.04
C ASP A 164 -6.53 11.89 8.89
N SER A 165 -5.21 11.93 8.67
CA SER A 165 -4.40 13.01 9.22
C SER A 165 -4.82 14.35 8.62
N SER A 166 -4.86 15.39 9.45
CA SER A 166 -5.06 16.78 9.00
C SER A 166 -3.86 17.31 8.21
N ASP A 167 -2.68 16.71 8.42
CA ASP A 167 -1.44 17.19 7.83
C ASP A 167 -1.35 16.84 6.35
N GLU A 168 -0.94 17.80 5.55
CA GLU A 168 -0.74 17.66 4.11
C GLU A 168 0.73 17.90 3.75
N LEU A 169 1.28 17.05 2.88
CA LEU A 169 2.59 17.29 2.29
C LEU A 169 2.43 18.09 1.00
N CYS A 170 3.09 19.24 0.93
CA CYS A 170 3.07 20.11 -0.24
C CYS A 170 4.41 20.01 -0.98
N PHE A 171 4.36 19.48 -2.22
CA PHE A 171 5.51 19.47 -3.13
C PHE A 171 5.47 20.72 -4.01
N ASP A 172 6.41 21.62 -3.79
CA ASP A 172 6.46 22.94 -4.46
C ASP A 172 7.89 23.47 -4.46
N ASN A 173 8.47 23.67 -5.63
CA ASN A 173 9.81 24.24 -5.78
C ASN A 173 9.88 25.74 -5.41
N GLY A 174 8.75 26.36 -5.11
CA GLY A 174 8.65 27.78 -4.72
C GLY A 174 8.38 28.03 -3.23
N GLY A 175 8.40 27.01 -2.36
CA GLY A 175 8.17 27.21 -0.92
C GLY A 175 7.64 25.99 -0.16
N GLY A 176 7.67 24.82 -0.77
CA GLY A 176 7.31 23.53 -0.14
C GLY A 176 8.48 22.55 -0.15
N ILE A 177 8.13 21.26 -0.27
CA ILE A 177 9.11 20.19 -0.48
C ILE A 177 9.58 20.28 -1.94
N GLU A 178 10.86 20.55 -2.14
CA GLU A 178 11.45 20.63 -3.48
C GLU A 178 11.53 19.25 -4.14
N TYR A 179 11.34 19.20 -5.44
CA TYR A 179 11.40 17.99 -6.24
C TYR A 179 12.23 18.18 -7.52
N SER A 180 12.88 17.13 -7.96
CA SER A 180 13.68 17.09 -9.18
C SER A 180 12.85 16.77 -10.42
N SER A 181 11.80 15.95 -10.27
CA SER A 181 10.91 15.60 -11.38
C SER A 181 9.49 15.36 -10.92
N ALA A 182 8.54 15.68 -11.81
CA ALA A 182 7.12 15.40 -11.64
C ALA A 182 6.58 14.74 -12.91
N VAL A 183 5.84 13.63 -12.75
CA VAL A 183 5.12 12.95 -13.84
C VAL A 183 3.65 12.94 -13.49
N VAL A 184 2.81 13.51 -14.35
CA VAL A 184 1.36 13.55 -14.18
C VAL A 184 0.74 12.66 -15.25
N ASN A 185 -0.02 11.65 -14.82
CA ASN A 185 -0.66 10.69 -15.69
C ASN A 185 -2.18 10.70 -15.46
N LYS A 186 -2.93 11.15 -16.46
CA LYS A 186 -4.40 11.14 -16.46
C LYS A 186 -4.89 9.84 -17.07
N LYS A 187 -5.50 8.98 -16.25
CA LYS A 187 -5.91 7.62 -16.59
C LYS A 187 -7.41 7.57 -16.90
N TYR A 188 -7.83 8.11 -18.03
CA TYR A 188 -9.21 8.17 -18.45
C TYR A 188 -9.89 6.79 -18.50
N PHE A 189 -9.11 5.72 -18.72
CA PHE A 189 -9.63 4.34 -18.70
C PHE A 189 -10.12 3.87 -17.32
N ARG A 190 -9.84 4.61 -16.25
CA ARG A 190 -10.35 4.33 -14.90
C ARG A 190 -11.76 4.86 -14.69
N LEU A 191 -12.18 5.88 -15.45
CA LEU A 191 -13.51 6.45 -15.33
C LEU A 191 -14.56 5.44 -15.82
N ILE A 192 -15.63 5.28 -15.05
CA ILE A 192 -16.79 4.46 -15.37
C ILE A 192 -17.98 5.41 -15.43
N SER A 193 -18.73 5.43 -16.54
CA SER A 193 -19.86 6.34 -16.73
C SER A 193 -21.10 5.89 -15.98
N SER A 194 -21.36 4.58 -15.94
CA SER A 194 -22.46 4.02 -15.14
C SER A 194 -22.17 2.62 -14.65
N VAL A 195 -22.73 2.29 -13.49
CA VAL A 195 -22.76 0.94 -12.94
C VAL A 195 -24.23 0.55 -12.72
N HIS A 196 -24.62 -0.57 -13.30
CA HIS A 196 -25.94 -1.15 -13.11
C HIS A 196 -25.84 -2.29 -12.11
N THR A 197 -26.56 -2.19 -11.02
CA THR A 197 -26.53 -3.18 -9.92
C THR A 197 -27.84 -3.97 -9.90
N LYS A 198 -27.71 -5.28 -9.79
CA LYS A 198 -28.82 -6.18 -9.54
C LYS A 198 -28.99 -6.37 -8.03
N ALA A 199 -30.12 -5.96 -7.48
CA ALA A 199 -30.40 -6.17 -6.06
C ALA A 199 -30.61 -7.65 -5.73
N ALA A 200 -30.39 -8.03 -4.46
CA ALA A 200 -30.59 -9.38 -3.97
C ALA A 200 -32.02 -9.86 -4.24
N GLY A 201 -32.17 -11.06 -4.82
CA GLY A 201 -33.45 -11.66 -5.15
C GLY A 201 -34.17 -11.07 -6.36
N ARG A 202 -33.53 -10.18 -7.13
CA ARG A 202 -34.06 -9.66 -8.40
C ARG A 202 -33.31 -10.23 -9.60
N GLU A 203 -33.96 -10.28 -10.75
CA GLU A 203 -33.34 -10.73 -12.01
C GLU A 203 -32.78 -9.57 -12.83
N GLU A 204 -33.29 -8.34 -12.64
CA GLU A 204 -32.96 -7.15 -13.41
C GLU A 204 -31.91 -6.27 -12.73
N TYR A 205 -31.12 -5.58 -13.56
CA TYR A 205 -30.12 -4.57 -13.14
C TYR A 205 -30.78 -3.20 -13.10
N ASP A 206 -31.70 -3.00 -12.16
CA ASP A 206 -32.61 -1.86 -12.04
C ASP A 206 -32.06 -0.67 -11.24
N ILE A 207 -30.95 -0.87 -10.53
CA ILE A 207 -30.24 0.19 -9.81
C ILE A 207 -29.12 0.73 -10.71
N GLU A 208 -29.17 2.01 -11.03
CA GLU A 208 -28.15 2.67 -11.84
C GLU A 208 -27.47 3.79 -11.08
N ASP A 209 -26.15 3.68 -10.93
CA ASP A 209 -25.27 4.75 -10.48
C ASP A 209 -24.60 5.40 -11.69
N THR A 210 -24.66 6.72 -11.81
CA THR A 210 -24.05 7.52 -12.89
C THR A 210 -22.87 8.34 -12.38
N ASN A 211 -21.98 8.76 -13.30
CA ASN A 211 -20.76 9.48 -13.01
C ASN A 211 -20.60 10.72 -13.90
N GLU A 212 -20.94 11.88 -13.34
CA GLU A 212 -20.83 13.17 -14.02
C GLU A 212 -19.40 13.46 -14.53
N LEU A 213 -18.36 13.04 -13.76
CA LEU A 213 -16.98 13.22 -14.21
C LEU A 213 -16.68 12.46 -15.50
N ALA A 214 -17.21 11.25 -15.65
CA ALA A 214 -17.03 10.48 -16.88
C ALA A 214 -17.75 11.13 -18.06
N GLU A 215 -18.92 11.71 -17.82
CA GLU A 215 -19.67 12.46 -18.83
C GLU A 215 -18.92 13.72 -19.27
N GLU A 216 -18.36 14.49 -18.33
CA GLU A 216 -17.54 15.68 -18.61
C GLU A 216 -16.37 15.36 -19.56
N TYR A 217 -15.75 14.18 -19.41
CA TYR A 217 -14.66 13.72 -20.27
C TYR A 217 -15.12 12.89 -21.48
N GLY A 218 -16.43 12.78 -21.75
CA GLY A 218 -16.98 12.03 -22.89
C GLY A 218 -16.72 10.53 -22.82
N ILE A 219 -16.57 9.97 -21.60
CA ILE A 219 -16.29 8.56 -21.39
C ILE A 219 -17.60 7.77 -21.30
N THR A 220 -17.73 6.77 -22.17
CA THR A 220 -18.86 5.83 -22.16
C THR A 220 -18.35 4.45 -21.78
N ARG A 221 -18.42 4.12 -20.48
CA ARG A 221 -18.04 2.81 -19.95
C ARG A 221 -19.03 2.36 -18.91
N ARG A 222 -19.74 1.27 -19.21
CA ARG A 222 -20.76 0.67 -18.34
C ARG A 222 -20.22 -0.57 -17.65
N ARG A 223 -20.72 -0.85 -16.45
CA ARG A 223 -20.47 -2.07 -15.67
C ARG A 223 -21.77 -2.63 -15.16
N TYR A 224 -21.81 -3.94 -15.02
CA TYR A 224 -22.91 -4.68 -14.40
C TYR A 224 -22.37 -5.45 -13.22
N VAL A 225 -22.99 -5.33 -12.07
CA VAL A 225 -22.55 -5.96 -10.82
C VAL A 225 -23.72 -6.65 -10.12
N ASP A 226 -23.42 -7.75 -9.44
CA ASP A 226 -24.39 -8.51 -8.67
C ASP A 226 -24.34 -8.05 -7.21
N GLY A 227 -25.40 -7.41 -6.76
CA GLY A 227 -25.52 -6.87 -5.40
C GLY A 227 -25.74 -7.93 -4.32
N GLU A 228 -26.10 -9.18 -4.68
CA GLU A 228 -26.24 -10.26 -3.68
C GLU A 228 -24.94 -10.52 -2.93
N SER A 229 -23.81 -10.46 -3.64
CA SER A 229 -22.50 -10.73 -3.07
C SER A 229 -21.74 -9.47 -2.64
N LEU A 230 -22.13 -8.27 -3.11
CA LEU A 230 -21.30 -7.06 -2.99
C LEU A 230 -22.00 -5.88 -2.28
N GLY A 231 -23.32 -5.98 -2.03
CA GLY A 231 -24.12 -4.90 -1.45
C GLY A 231 -24.61 -3.84 -2.47
N CYS A 232 -25.66 -3.11 -2.12
CA CYS A 232 -26.33 -2.16 -3.03
C CYS A 232 -25.45 -0.94 -3.36
N ASP A 233 -24.55 -0.53 -2.47
CA ASP A 233 -23.69 0.65 -2.67
C ASP A 233 -22.41 0.34 -3.45
N TYR A 234 -22.20 -0.91 -3.86
CA TYR A 234 -20.96 -1.32 -4.52
C TYR A 234 -20.77 -0.62 -5.87
N GLY A 235 -21.83 -0.33 -6.59
CA GLY A 235 -21.79 0.43 -7.84
C GLY A 235 -21.19 1.81 -7.63
N ARG A 236 -21.66 2.54 -6.62
CA ARG A 236 -21.13 3.85 -6.25
C ARG A 236 -19.67 3.78 -5.81
N GLN A 237 -19.32 2.82 -4.97
CA GLN A 237 -17.94 2.60 -4.53
C GLN A 237 -16.99 2.31 -5.71
N MET A 238 -17.46 1.57 -6.71
CA MET A 238 -16.70 1.28 -7.93
C MET A 238 -16.43 2.55 -8.75
N ILE A 239 -17.42 3.41 -8.90
CA ILE A 239 -17.29 4.73 -9.56
C ILE A 239 -16.29 5.59 -8.78
N ASP A 240 -16.47 5.75 -7.48
CA ASP A 240 -15.63 6.60 -6.63
C ASP A 240 -14.17 6.10 -6.61
N SER A 241 -13.96 4.79 -6.52
CA SER A 241 -12.62 4.19 -6.64
C SER A 241 -11.99 4.44 -8.01
N GLY A 242 -12.78 4.36 -9.09
CA GLY A 242 -12.34 4.67 -10.45
C GLY A 242 -11.93 6.13 -10.59
N ASN A 243 -12.76 7.04 -10.10
CA ASN A 243 -12.52 8.48 -10.11
C ASN A 243 -11.24 8.81 -9.32
N TYR A 244 -11.10 8.26 -8.11
CA TYR A 244 -9.94 8.48 -7.27
C TYR A 244 -8.62 7.97 -7.88
N LYS A 245 -8.67 6.93 -8.69
CA LYS A 245 -7.50 6.35 -9.40
C LYS A 245 -7.30 6.94 -10.81
N SER A 246 -8.08 7.97 -11.19
CA SER A 246 -8.01 8.56 -12.53
C SER A 246 -6.84 9.52 -12.72
N LEU A 247 -6.29 10.06 -11.64
CA LEU A 247 -5.08 10.89 -11.64
C LEU A 247 -3.97 10.16 -10.88
N ASP A 248 -2.81 10.04 -11.51
CA ASP A 248 -1.59 9.46 -10.92
C ASP A 248 -0.48 10.49 -11.05
N VAL A 249 0.11 10.88 -9.92
CA VAL A 249 1.19 11.86 -9.87
C VAL A 249 2.39 11.22 -9.20
N ARG A 250 3.54 11.26 -9.88
CA ARG A 250 4.81 10.76 -9.33
C ARG A 250 5.78 11.90 -9.18
N ILE A 251 6.32 12.04 -7.98
CA ILE A 251 7.31 13.06 -7.61
C ILE A 251 8.60 12.35 -7.21
N SER A 252 9.75 12.78 -7.76
CA SER A 252 11.06 12.35 -7.30
C SER A 252 11.77 13.52 -6.62
N THR A 253 12.39 13.26 -5.46
CA THR A 253 13.19 14.22 -4.70
C THR A 253 14.52 13.61 -4.31
N PRO A 254 15.65 14.34 -4.40
CA PRO A 254 16.99 13.86 -4.05
C PRO A 254 17.24 13.92 -2.53
N SER A 255 16.23 13.69 -1.72
CA SER A 255 16.29 13.72 -0.26
C SER A 255 15.39 12.67 0.35
N PHE A 256 15.64 12.36 1.61
CA PHE A 256 14.72 11.52 2.37
C PHE A 256 13.47 12.31 2.77
N ILE A 257 12.31 11.84 2.33
CA ILE A 257 11.01 12.38 2.73
C ILE A 257 10.23 11.28 3.45
N ARG A 258 9.92 11.53 4.71
CA ARG A 258 9.02 10.65 5.46
C ARG A 258 7.58 10.92 5.04
N CYS A 259 7.05 10.07 4.18
CA CYS A 259 5.70 10.16 3.69
C CYS A 259 4.96 8.85 4.02
N PRO A 260 4.11 8.81 5.05
CA PRO A 260 3.27 7.63 5.30
C PRO A 260 2.32 7.36 4.13
N LEU A 261 1.99 6.10 3.90
CA LEU A 261 0.92 5.74 2.97
C LEU A 261 -0.40 6.40 3.41
N LYS A 262 -1.29 6.70 2.47
CA LYS A 262 -2.55 7.46 2.66
C LYS A 262 -2.39 8.94 3.04
N ARG A 263 -1.17 9.45 3.28
CA ARG A 263 -0.94 10.87 3.57
C ARG A 263 -1.54 11.75 2.49
N LYS A 264 -2.25 12.81 2.89
CA LYS A 264 -2.74 13.86 1.99
C LYS A 264 -1.54 14.60 1.40
N CYS A 265 -1.63 14.87 0.10
CA CYS A 265 -0.57 15.55 -0.64
C CYS A 265 -1.16 16.57 -1.61
N SER A 266 -0.39 17.61 -1.87
CA SER A 266 -0.60 18.51 -3.00
C SER A 266 0.70 18.74 -3.75
N VAL A 267 0.58 19.06 -5.03
CA VAL A 267 1.73 19.32 -5.91
C VAL A 267 1.48 20.62 -6.67
N ARG A 268 2.41 21.55 -6.58
CA ARG A 268 2.48 22.69 -7.49
C ARG A 268 3.53 22.41 -8.55
N LEU A 269 3.10 22.31 -9.79
CA LEU A 269 4.00 22.10 -10.93
C LEU A 269 4.74 23.40 -11.28
N ASN A 270 5.91 23.29 -11.90
CA ASN A 270 6.67 24.46 -12.38
C ASN A 270 5.90 25.30 -13.42
N SER A 271 4.88 24.72 -14.06
CA SER A 271 3.92 25.43 -14.93
C SER A 271 2.97 26.36 -14.15
N GLY A 272 2.93 26.29 -12.82
CA GLY A 272 1.97 26.99 -11.96
C GLY A 272 0.69 26.19 -11.67
N GLU A 273 0.45 25.07 -12.37
CA GLU A 273 -0.71 24.21 -12.10
C GLU A 273 -0.60 23.61 -10.69
N LYS A 274 -1.70 23.67 -9.91
CA LYS A 274 -1.80 23.07 -8.59
C LYS A 274 -2.70 21.84 -8.64
N LEU A 275 -2.19 20.70 -8.18
CA LEU A 275 -2.89 19.45 -8.05
C LEU A 275 -3.16 19.18 -6.57
N CYS A 276 -4.44 19.11 -6.18
CA CYS A 276 -4.87 18.94 -4.79
C CYS A 276 -5.66 17.64 -4.62
N GLY A 277 -5.97 17.30 -3.36
CA GLY A 277 -6.78 16.11 -3.04
C GLY A 277 -6.07 14.80 -3.38
N LEU A 278 -4.74 14.82 -3.49
CA LEU A 278 -3.93 13.63 -3.73
C LEU A 278 -3.69 12.87 -2.44
N ARG A 279 -3.51 11.55 -2.56
CA ARG A 279 -3.07 10.69 -1.44
C ARG A 279 -1.90 9.81 -1.88
N CYS A 280 -0.93 9.68 -1.00
CA CYS A 280 0.20 8.78 -1.19
C CYS A 280 -0.27 7.32 -1.22
N VAL A 281 0.02 6.61 -2.31
CA VAL A 281 -0.32 5.18 -2.49
C VAL A 281 0.91 4.30 -2.64
N LYS A 282 2.06 4.88 -3.02
CA LYS A 282 3.31 4.15 -3.17
C LYS A 282 4.49 5.07 -2.87
N ILE A 283 5.49 4.51 -2.20
CA ILE A 283 6.75 5.18 -1.88
C ILE A 283 7.88 4.25 -2.27
N LYS A 284 8.90 4.82 -2.93
CA LYS A 284 10.19 4.17 -3.10
C LYS A 284 11.24 5.03 -2.41
N LEU A 285 11.94 4.46 -1.45
CA LEU A 285 13.13 5.05 -0.85
C LEU A 285 14.35 4.30 -1.38
N SER A 286 15.34 5.01 -1.83
CA SER A 286 16.61 4.41 -2.24
C SER A 286 17.79 5.23 -1.73
N LEU A 287 18.82 4.52 -1.30
CA LEU A 287 20.13 5.07 -0.99
C LEU A 287 21.17 4.30 -1.78
N GLY A 288 22.02 5.02 -2.49
CA GLY A 288 23.10 4.46 -3.26
C GLY A 288 24.26 5.45 -3.40
N ARG A 289 25.13 5.20 -4.38
CA ARG A 289 26.31 6.07 -4.62
C ARG A 289 25.99 7.52 -4.91
N GLN A 290 24.79 7.80 -5.44
CA GLN A 290 24.33 9.16 -5.77
C GLN A 290 23.58 9.85 -4.62
N GLY A 291 23.50 9.21 -3.44
CA GLY A 291 22.77 9.71 -2.28
C GLY A 291 21.37 9.13 -2.17
N PHE A 292 20.52 9.84 -1.43
CA PHE A 292 19.11 9.51 -1.25
C PHE A 292 18.25 9.91 -2.44
N GLU A 293 17.28 9.07 -2.75
CA GLU A 293 16.15 9.42 -3.62
C GLU A 293 14.86 8.92 -2.97
N THR A 294 13.86 9.78 -2.89
CA THR A 294 12.49 9.43 -2.53
C THR A 294 11.60 9.64 -3.75
N VAL A 295 10.87 8.59 -4.14
CA VAL A 295 9.83 8.69 -5.17
C VAL A 295 8.48 8.46 -4.51
N VAL A 296 7.62 9.47 -4.52
CA VAL A 296 6.24 9.40 -3.99
C VAL A 296 5.27 9.31 -5.16
N THR A 297 4.46 8.25 -5.17
CA THR A 297 3.35 8.10 -6.12
C THR A 297 2.05 8.38 -5.38
N MET A 298 1.28 9.28 -5.93
CA MET A 298 0.02 9.74 -5.37
C MET A 298 -1.10 9.52 -6.37
N THR A 299 -2.30 9.26 -5.88
CA THR A 299 -3.52 9.20 -6.71
C THR A 299 -4.52 10.24 -6.26
N GLY A 300 -5.39 10.60 -7.18
CA GLY A 300 -6.48 11.55 -6.98
C GLY A 300 -7.48 11.52 -8.12
N LYS A 301 -8.44 12.45 -8.06
CA LYS A 301 -9.47 12.63 -9.08
C LYS A 301 -8.97 13.62 -10.15
N ILE A 302 -9.14 13.30 -11.43
CA ILE A 302 -8.91 14.26 -12.51
C ILE A 302 -9.85 15.46 -12.32
N GLY A 303 -9.34 16.68 -12.52
CA GLY A 303 -10.15 17.90 -12.36
C GLY A 303 -10.41 18.32 -10.90
N GLY A 304 -9.89 17.59 -9.92
CA GLY A 304 -9.89 17.99 -8.51
C GLY A 304 -9.08 19.28 -8.34
N ARG A 305 -9.75 20.36 -7.92
CA ARG A 305 -9.12 21.66 -7.58
C ARG A 305 -9.00 21.82 -6.09
#